data_3b6be92ae3888afb29edcda5627e724c
#
_entry.id   3b6be92ae3888afb29edcda5627e724c
#
_cell.length_a   1.000
_cell.length_b   1.000
_cell.length_c   1.000
_cell.angle_alpha   90.00
_cell.angle_beta   90.00
_cell.angle_gamma   90.00
#
_symmetry.space_group_name_H-M   'P 1'
#
loop_
_entity.id
_entity.type
_entity.pdbx_description
1 polymer ?
#
loop_
_entity_poly.entity_id
_entity_poly.type
_entity_poly.pdbx_seq_one_letter_code
_entity_poly.pdbx_strand_id
1 'polypeptide(L)'
;MPQGAEDTADPGPGEIHRRVVESYGQILEGRPDEALELIDPEVVDHRGGTQGDHRGRDARRQKWERMSAGSAFHDVSVTIEQNVVCGDTSVNRYTSRGTHTDTGRRYEVLSMDMVRIRNGRIVEHWALRDADAMRDQLGL
;
A
#
# COMPACT_ATOMS: atom_id res chain seq x y z
N MET A 1 3.32 -36.19 -12.17
CA MET A 1 2.62 -34.91 -11.99
C MET A 1 3.42 -33.77 -12.55
N PRO A 2 2.85 -33.01 -13.46
CA PRO A 2 3.55 -31.88 -14.04
C PRO A 2 3.58 -30.73 -13.06
N GLN A 3 4.65 -30.58 -12.35
CA GLN A 3 4.82 -29.50 -11.38
C GLN A 3 5.17 -28.15 -12.04
N GLY A 4 5.76 -28.22 -13.23
CA GLY A 4 6.21 -27.00 -13.90
C GLY A 4 5.09 -26.07 -14.35
N ALA A 5 3.86 -26.58 -14.50
CA ALA A 5 2.72 -25.75 -14.89
C ALA A 5 2.37 -24.70 -13.82
N GLU A 6 2.67 -24.97 -12.56
CA GLU A 6 2.40 -24.05 -11.46
C GLU A 6 3.36 -22.87 -11.46
N ASP A 7 4.58 -23.08 -11.95
CA ASP A 7 5.62 -22.05 -11.96
C ASP A 7 5.34 -20.93 -12.96
N THR A 8 4.46 -21.18 -13.92
CA THR A 8 4.09 -20.21 -14.96
C THR A 8 2.77 -19.49 -14.67
N ALA A 9 2.12 -19.84 -13.57
CA ALA A 9 0.86 -19.22 -13.21
C ALA A 9 1.07 -17.74 -12.85
N ASP A 10 0.13 -16.88 -13.27
CA ASP A 10 0.14 -15.48 -12.88
C ASP A 10 -0.02 -15.36 -11.35
N PRO A 11 0.57 -14.32 -10.74
CA PRO A 11 0.39 -14.09 -9.32
C PRO A 11 -1.08 -13.89 -8.98
N GLY A 12 -1.50 -14.49 -7.88
CA GLY A 12 -2.85 -14.31 -7.36
C GLY A 12 -3.05 -12.96 -6.69
N PRO A 13 -4.32 -12.63 -6.34
CA PRO A 13 -4.64 -11.34 -5.73
C PRO A 13 -3.83 -11.03 -4.48
N GLY A 14 -3.62 -12.01 -3.61
CA GLY A 14 -2.86 -11.80 -2.38
C GLY A 14 -1.42 -11.41 -2.63
N GLU A 15 -0.77 -12.04 -3.59
CA GLU A 15 0.61 -11.71 -3.93
C GLU A 15 0.74 -10.33 -4.54
N ILE A 16 -0.15 -9.97 -5.46
CA ILE A 16 -0.18 -8.63 -6.05
C ILE A 16 -0.36 -7.57 -4.97
N HIS A 17 -1.31 -7.78 -4.08
CA HIS A 17 -1.59 -6.87 -2.98
C HIS A 17 -0.38 -6.71 -2.05
N ARG A 18 0.26 -7.82 -1.68
CA ARG A 18 1.45 -7.77 -0.82
C ARG A 18 2.60 -7.02 -1.48
N ARG A 19 2.83 -7.23 -2.77
CA ARG A 19 3.90 -6.54 -3.51
C ARG A 19 3.76 -5.03 -3.44
N VAL A 20 2.55 -4.51 -3.59
CA VAL A 20 2.32 -3.06 -3.52
C VAL A 20 2.57 -2.53 -2.12
N VAL A 21 2.04 -3.19 -1.09
CA VAL A 21 2.21 -2.74 0.29
C VAL A 21 3.67 -2.84 0.74
N GLU A 22 4.36 -3.90 0.38
CA GLU A 22 5.79 -4.06 0.71
C GLU A 22 6.67 -3.04 -0.01
N SER A 23 6.16 -2.44 -1.08
CA SER A 23 6.90 -1.41 -1.85
C SER A 23 6.85 -0.02 -1.22
N TYR A 24 6.15 0.17 -0.10
CA TYR A 24 5.99 1.51 0.48
C TYR A 24 7.30 2.22 0.76
N GLY A 25 8.31 1.51 1.25
CA GLY A 25 9.63 2.10 1.47
C GLY A 25 10.19 2.70 0.19
N GLN A 26 10.11 1.95 -0.92
CA GLN A 26 10.58 2.41 -2.23
C GLN A 26 9.74 3.57 -2.76
N ILE A 27 8.42 3.51 -2.57
CA ILE A 27 7.51 4.59 -2.98
C ILE A 27 7.90 5.90 -2.30
N LEU A 28 8.16 5.86 -1.01
CA LEU A 28 8.54 7.05 -0.23
C LEU A 28 9.95 7.54 -0.57
N GLU A 29 10.79 6.71 -1.17
CA GLU A 29 12.10 7.09 -1.70
C GLU A 29 12.03 7.65 -3.13
N GLY A 30 10.82 7.80 -3.68
CA GLY A 30 10.62 8.32 -5.03
C GLY A 30 10.75 7.28 -6.14
N ARG A 31 10.57 5.99 -5.83
CA ARG A 31 10.65 4.88 -6.79
C ARG A 31 9.32 4.11 -6.83
N PRO A 32 8.24 4.71 -7.37
CA PRO A 32 6.92 4.09 -7.36
C PRO A 32 6.61 3.20 -8.57
N ASP A 33 7.50 3.13 -9.57
CA ASP A 33 7.15 2.58 -10.89
C ASP A 33 6.74 1.12 -10.86
N GLU A 34 7.43 0.26 -10.11
CA GLU A 34 7.07 -1.15 -10.02
C GLU A 34 5.68 -1.34 -9.40
N ALA A 35 5.39 -0.59 -8.34
CA ALA A 35 4.07 -0.67 -7.71
C ALA A 35 2.98 -0.14 -8.64
N LEU A 36 3.26 0.92 -9.40
CA LEU A 36 2.28 1.50 -10.32
C LEU A 36 1.89 0.55 -11.45
N GLU A 37 2.78 -0.34 -11.87
CA GLU A 37 2.46 -1.34 -12.87
C GLU A 37 1.38 -2.32 -12.42
N LEU A 38 1.25 -2.51 -11.11
CA LEU A 38 0.24 -3.39 -10.51
C LEU A 38 -1.09 -2.67 -10.25
N ILE A 39 -1.19 -1.41 -10.62
CA ILE A 39 -2.38 -0.58 -10.41
C ILE A 39 -3.03 -0.27 -11.75
N ASP A 40 -4.35 -0.53 -11.83
CA ASP A 40 -5.10 -0.28 -13.06
C ASP A 40 -5.12 1.22 -13.38
N PRO A 41 -5.05 1.60 -14.69
CA PRO A 41 -5.14 3.01 -15.06
C PRO A 41 -6.40 3.72 -14.56
N GLU A 42 -7.49 2.99 -14.33
CA GLU A 42 -8.76 3.54 -13.87
C GLU A 42 -9.08 3.21 -12.41
N VAL A 43 -8.06 2.93 -11.61
CA VAL A 43 -8.21 2.57 -10.19
C VAL A 43 -9.05 3.60 -9.43
N VAL A 44 -9.87 3.12 -8.51
CA VAL A 44 -10.61 3.98 -7.57
C VAL A 44 -10.03 3.79 -6.17
N ASP A 45 -9.55 4.86 -5.58
CA ASP A 45 -9.06 4.89 -4.21
C ASP A 45 -10.14 5.50 -3.34
N HIS A 46 -10.80 4.66 -2.54
CA HIS A 46 -11.92 5.06 -1.70
C HIS A 46 -11.38 5.68 -0.40
N ARG A 47 -11.57 6.99 -0.26
CA ARG A 47 -11.07 7.74 0.91
C ARG A 47 -12.07 7.81 2.04
N GLY A 48 -13.34 7.82 1.70
CA GLY A 48 -14.42 8.03 2.65
C GLY A 48 -14.50 9.47 3.17
N GLY A 49 -15.53 9.74 3.93
CA GLY A 49 -15.75 11.05 4.53
C GLY A 49 -15.86 12.18 3.52
N THR A 50 -15.37 13.35 3.90
CA THR A 50 -15.45 14.56 3.07
C THR A 50 -14.39 14.62 1.98
N GLN A 51 -13.43 13.71 2.01
CA GLN A 51 -12.34 13.71 1.03
C GLN A 51 -12.75 13.21 -0.35
N GLY A 52 -13.81 12.41 -0.40
CA GLY A 52 -14.26 11.77 -1.63
C GLY A 52 -13.27 10.75 -2.17
N ASP A 53 -13.62 10.15 -3.29
CA ASP A 53 -12.78 9.14 -3.94
C ASP A 53 -11.75 9.79 -4.86
N HIS A 54 -10.57 9.20 -4.93
CA HIS A 54 -9.56 9.56 -5.93
C HIS A 54 -9.64 8.53 -7.06
N ARG A 55 -9.65 9.01 -8.31
CA ARG A 55 -9.79 8.16 -9.48
C ARG A 55 -8.59 8.28 -10.40
N GLY A 56 -8.14 7.12 -10.87
CA GLY A 56 -7.09 7.02 -11.86
C GLY A 56 -5.71 6.79 -11.29
N ARG A 57 -4.88 6.09 -12.07
CA ARG A 57 -3.50 5.79 -11.70
C ARG A 57 -2.64 7.04 -11.65
N ASP A 58 -2.93 8.03 -12.48
CA ASP A 58 -2.18 9.28 -12.46
C ASP A 58 -2.40 10.05 -11.16
N ALA A 59 -3.60 10.04 -10.62
CA ALA A 59 -3.88 10.65 -9.32
C ALA A 59 -3.08 9.93 -8.22
N ARG A 60 -2.98 8.60 -8.29
CA ARG A 60 -2.19 7.81 -7.36
C ARG A 60 -0.70 8.15 -7.48
N ARG A 61 -0.18 8.25 -8.70
CA ARG A 61 1.21 8.64 -8.95
C ARG A 61 1.51 10.01 -8.34
N GLN A 62 0.65 10.99 -8.59
CA GLN A 62 0.82 12.35 -8.05
C GLN A 62 0.80 12.35 -6.52
N LYS A 63 -0.08 11.58 -5.92
CA LYS A 63 -0.12 11.44 -4.46
C LYS A 63 1.19 10.90 -3.92
N TRP A 64 1.71 9.84 -4.52
CA TRP A 64 2.97 9.23 -4.08
C TRP A 64 4.15 10.15 -4.30
N GLU A 65 4.17 10.90 -5.39
CA GLU A 65 5.21 11.91 -5.64
C GLU A 65 5.21 13.00 -4.57
N ARG A 66 4.03 13.47 -4.17
CA ARG A 66 3.93 14.46 -3.08
C ARG A 66 4.40 13.87 -1.76
N MET A 67 4.04 12.63 -1.48
CA MET A 67 4.48 11.95 -0.26
C MET A 67 5.99 11.79 -0.21
N SER A 68 6.64 11.43 -1.30
CA SER A 68 8.08 11.26 -1.33
C SER A 68 8.82 12.60 -1.29
N ALA A 69 8.35 13.60 -2.01
CA ALA A 69 8.99 14.91 -2.07
C ALA A 69 8.96 15.65 -0.74
N GLY A 70 7.85 15.53 -0.02
CA GLY A 70 7.69 16.18 1.29
C GLY A 70 7.76 15.18 2.44
N SER A 71 8.48 14.08 2.27
CA SER A 71 8.43 12.98 3.23
C SER A 71 8.87 13.40 4.61
N ALA A 72 7.93 13.33 5.55
CA ALA A 72 8.19 13.51 6.96
C ALA A 72 8.86 12.27 7.58
N PHE A 73 9.00 11.19 6.82
CA PHE A 73 9.49 9.90 7.33
C PHE A 73 10.59 9.34 6.46
N HIS A 74 11.49 8.60 7.10
CA HIS A 74 12.53 7.82 6.41
C HIS A 74 12.68 6.44 7.08
N ASP A 75 13.46 5.55 6.46
CA ASP A 75 13.64 4.16 6.91
C ASP A 75 12.30 3.46 7.11
N VAL A 76 11.36 3.69 6.19
CA VAL A 76 10.03 3.09 6.26
C VAL A 76 10.09 1.65 5.77
N SER A 77 9.53 0.76 6.58
CA SER A 77 9.38 -0.65 6.23
C SER A 77 8.00 -1.14 6.60
N VAL A 78 7.56 -2.19 5.94
CA VAL A 78 6.25 -2.80 6.16
C VAL A 78 6.43 -4.29 6.37
N THR A 79 5.75 -4.81 7.39
CA THR A 79 5.64 -6.25 7.63
C THR A 79 4.18 -6.64 7.46
N ILE A 80 3.90 -7.55 6.52
CA ILE A 80 2.56 -8.11 6.37
C ILE A 80 2.36 -9.14 7.49
N GLU A 81 1.45 -8.84 8.40
CA GLU A 81 1.13 -9.75 9.51
C GLU A 81 0.17 -10.85 9.06
N GLN A 82 -0.76 -10.51 8.19
CA GLN A 82 -1.78 -11.42 7.71
C GLN A 82 -2.34 -10.95 6.39
N ASN A 83 -2.53 -11.88 5.45
CA ASN A 83 -3.21 -11.62 4.18
C ASN A 83 -4.36 -12.61 4.04
N VAL A 84 -5.52 -12.11 3.69
CA VAL A 84 -6.73 -12.91 3.48
C VAL A 84 -7.29 -12.58 2.10
N VAL A 85 -7.61 -13.62 1.34
CA VAL A 85 -8.14 -13.48 -0.02
C VAL A 85 -9.49 -14.17 -0.11
N CYS A 86 -10.45 -13.50 -0.72
CA CYS A 86 -11.75 -14.06 -1.05
C CYS A 86 -12.11 -13.61 -2.47
N GLY A 87 -12.10 -14.55 -3.42
CA GLY A 87 -12.36 -14.21 -4.83
C GLY A 87 -11.34 -13.22 -5.37
N ASP A 88 -11.80 -12.09 -5.85
CA ASP A 88 -10.97 -11.01 -6.39
C ASP A 88 -10.54 -9.98 -5.34
N THR A 89 -10.87 -10.19 -4.08
CA THR A 89 -10.64 -9.24 -2.98
C THR A 89 -9.55 -9.77 -2.06
N SER A 90 -8.62 -8.91 -1.70
CA SER A 90 -7.50 -9.21 -0.80
C SER A 90 -7.43 -8.16 0.31
N VAL A 91 -7.19 -8.64 1.54
CA VAL A 91 -7.03 -7.79 2.73
C VAL A 91 -5.66 -8.06 3.33
N ASN A 92 -4.91 -7.00 3.60
CA ASN A 92 -3.68 -7.05 4.38
C ASN A 92 -3.87 -6.40 5.73
N ARG A 93 -3.42 -7.08 6.78
CA ARG A 93 -3.13 -6.48 8.07
C ARG A 93 -1.61 -6.37 8.16
N TYR A 94 -1.09 -5.17 8.30
CA TYR A 94 0.34 -4.96 8.24
C TYR A 94 0.80 -3.93 9.27
N THR A 95 2.06 -4.04 9.65
CA THR A 95 2.73 -3.10 10.54
C THR A 95 3.66 -2.23 9.71
N SER A 96 3.51 -0.92 9.81
CA SER A 96 4.42 0.04 9.22
C SER A 96 5.32 0.61 10.30
N ARG A 97 6.61 0.68 10.00
CA ARG A 97 7.65 1.24 10.87
C ARG A 97 8.42 2.29 10.12
N GLY A 98 8.87 3.29 10.84
CA GLY A 98 9.71 4.31 10.23
C GLY A 98 10.21 5.29 11.27
N THR A 99 10.91 6.30 10.80
CA THR A 99 11.46 7.37 11.64
C THR A 99 10.91 8.71 11.15
N HIS A 100 10.39 9.51 12.07
CA HIS A 100 9.97 10.87 11.78
C HIS A 100 11.22 11.73 11.61
N THR A 101 11.40 12.31 10.44
CA THR A 101 12.65 12.97 10.05
C THR A 101 12.99 14.15 10.97
N ASP A 102 12.00 14.98 11.29
CA ASP A 102 12.25 16.22 12.06
C ASP A 102 12.59 15.95 13.53
N THR A 103 12.01 14.92 14.13
CA THR A 103 12.18 14.64 15.58
C THR A 103 13.11 13.49 15.87
N GLY A 104 13.41 12.64 14.87
CA GLY A 104 14.13 11.39 15.06
C GLY A 104 13.34 10.32 15.80
N ARG A 105 12.07 10.57 16.13
CA ARG A 105 11.22 9.57 16.81
C ARG A 105 10.81 8.47 15.86
N ARG A 106 10.81 7.27 16.39
CA ARG A 106 10.36 6.09 15.65
C ARG A 106 8.88 5.83 15.91
N TYR A 107 8.21 5.30 14.87
CA TYR A 107 6.83 4.85 15.00
C TYR A 107 6.68 3.39 14.58
N GLU A 108 5.68 2.74 15.13
CA GLU A 108 5.25 1.40 14.75
C GLU A 108 3.73 1.37 14.84
N VAL A 109 3.05 1.28 13.71
CA VAL A 109 1.59 1.35 13.66
C VAL A 109 1.01 0.22 12.84
N LEU A 110 -0.14 -0.27 13.29
CA LEU A 110 -0.91 -1.27 12.59
C LEU A 110 -1.85 -0.59 11.61
N SER A 111 -1.97 -1.18 10.43
CA SER A 111 -2.86 -0.70 9.38
C SER A 111 -3.54 -1.89 8.71
N MET A 112 -4.65 -1.62 8.06
CA MET A 112 -5.34 -2.58 7.21
C MET A 112 -5.68 -1.91 5.90
N ASP A 113 -5.52 -2.63 4.82
CA ASP A 113 -6.04 -2.19 3.53
C ASP A 113 -6.69 -3.36 2.79
N MET A 114 -7.61 -3.03 1.94
CA MET A 114 -8.35 -3.97 1.13
C MET A 114 -8.30 -3.51 -0.32
N VAL A 115 -8.10 -4.46 -1.23
CA VAL A 115 -8.10 -4.18 -2.66
C VAL A 115 -8.99 -5.16 -3.39
N ARG A 116 -9.53 -4.72 -4.52
CA ARG A 116 -10.10 -5.59 -5.54
C ARG A 116 -9.15 -5.65 -6.71
N ILE A 117 -8.97 -6.85 -7.24
CA ILE A 117 -8.01 -7.11 -8.31
C ILE A 117 -8.73 -7.74 -9.50
N ARG A 118 -8.46 -7.19 -10.70
CA ARG A 118 -8.93 -7.74 -11.97
C ARG A 118 -7.81 -7.70 -12.99
N ASN A 119 -7.68 -8.77 -13.74
CA ASN A 119 -6.66 -8.88 -14.79
C ASN A 119 -5.26 -8.56 -14.27
N GLY A 120 -4.95 -9.02 -13.06
CA GLY A 120 -3.63 -8.85 -12.46
C GLY A 120 -3.33 -7.45 -11.94
N ARG A 121 -4.32 -6.57 -11.82
CA ARG A 121 -4.13 -5.20 -11.38
C ARG A 121 -5.16 -4.79 -10.34
N ILE A 122 -4.75 -3.90 -9.46
CA ILE A 122 -5.62 -3.33 -8.44
C ILE A 122 -6.58 -2.34 -9.11
N VAL A 123 -7.88 -2.58 -8.97
CA VAL A 123 -8.93 -1.70 -9.53
C VAL A 123 -9.64 -0.87 -8.48
N GLU A 124 -9.63 -1.30 -7.22
CA GLU A 124 -10.19 -0.54 -6.10
C GLU A 124 -9.33 -0.71 -4.86
N HIS A 125 -9.30 0.32 -4.02
CA HIS A 125 -8.49 0.32 -2.81
C HIS A 125 -9.23 1.03 -1.67
N TRP A 126 -9.20 0.42 -0.48
CA TRP A 126 -9.70 0.96 0.78
C TRP A 126 -8.62 0.80 1.84
N ALA A 127 -8.42 1.78 2.70
CA ALA A 127 -7.41 1.68 3.75
C ALA A 127 -7.83 2.36 5.04
N LEU A 128 -7.39 1.77 6.15
CA LEU A 128 -7.50 2.35 7.49
C LEU A 128 -6.14 2.27 8.16
N ARG A 129 -5.75 3.34 8.82
CA ARG A 129 -4.52 3.42 9.61
C ARG A 129 -4.85 3.92 11.00
N ASP A 130 -4.13 3.41 11.99
CA ASP A 130 -4.24 3.90 13.35
C ASP A 130 -3.52 5.25 13.47
N ALA A 131 -4.21 6.30 13.07
CA ALA A 131 -3.65 7.65 13.08
C ALA A 131 -3.44 8.20 14.49
N ASP A 132 -4.25 7.78 15.44
CA ASP A 132 -4.10 8.21 16.83
C ASP A 132 -2.82 7.63 17.44
N ALA A 133 -2.57 6.34 17.22
CA ALA A 133 -1.33 5.71 17.67
C ALA A 133 -0.11 6.39 17.06
N MET A 134 -0.16 6.74 15.77
CA MET A 134 0.91 7.47 15.10
C MET A 134 1.17 8.82 15.77
N ARG A 135 0.12 9.61 16.00
CA ARG A 135 0.27 10.93 16.65
C ARG A 135 0.84 10.80 18.05
N ASP A 136 0.35 9.84 18.84
CA ASP A 136 0.83 9.62 20.19
C ASP A 136 2.31 9.28 20.23
N GLN A 137 2.76 8.39 19.35
CA GLN A 137 4.17 7.97 19.29
C GLN A 137 5.08 9.11 18.84
N LEU A 138 4.60 9.99 17.99
CA LEU A 138 5.37 11.14 17.48
C LEU A 138 5.27 12.36 18.38
N GLY A 139 4.38 12.35 19.37
CA GLY A 139 4.20 13.48 20.27
C GLY A 139 3.45 14.65 19.65
N LEU A 140 2.58 14.35 18.70
CA LEU A 140 1.82 15.36 17.98
C LEU A 140 0.42 15.57 18.52
#